data_fdfd006fab29401961717ead5161b610
#
_entry.id   fdfd006fab29401961717ead5161b610
#
_cell.length_a   1.000
_cell.length_b   1.000
_cell.length_c   1.000
_cell.angle_alpha   90.00
_cell.angle_beta   90.00
_cell.angle_gamma   90.00
#
_symmetry.space_group_name_H-M   'P 1'
#
loop_
_entity.id
_entity.type
_entity.pdbx_description
1 polymer ?
#
loop_
_entity_poly.entity_id
_entity_poly.type
_entity_poly.pdbx_seq_one_letter_code
_entity_poly.pdbx_strand_id
1 'polypeptide(L)'
;YGTSLSSEFTENSIGGKDFLANLCKKWEAVAAEKPFFSRLVIFRIGIVLEADGGALGKMLPIFKVGLGGPIGDGKQWMSWIHRTDLCALIIQALVDKKYSGVFNAVAPNPVLMKEFSQTLGKCLNRPNLLPVPGAVLKILLGDGAKVVLEGQKVISSKIKNYNFKYPLLEKAIYASTKN
;
A
#
# COMPACT_ATOMS: atom_id res chain seq x y z
N TYR A 1 11.04 -3.44 -2.18
CA TYR A 1 12.02 -2.41 -2.55
C TYR A 1 12.71 -1.91 -1.28
N GLY A 2 13.50 -0.91 -1.26
CA GLY A 2 13.99 -0.23 -0.06
C GLY A 2 13.16 1.02 0.21
N THR A 3 13.50 1.77 1.25
CA THR A 3 12.85 3.04 1.56
C THR A 3 13.53 4.21 0.85
N SER A 4 12.75 5.14 0.31
CA SER A 4 13.26 6.37 -0.30
C SER A 4 12.19 7.46 -0.29
N LEU A 5 12.60 8.68 0.00
CA LEU A 5 11.72 9.86 -0.09
C LEU A 5 11.66 10.43 -1.52
N SER A 6 12.68 10.16 -2.35
CA SER A 6 12.83 10.77 -3.68
C SER A 6 12.72 9.79 -4.84
N SER A 7 13.04 8.50 -4.60
CA SER A 7 13.05 7.50 -5.67
C SER A 7 11.66 6.94 -5.91
N GLU A 8 11.34 6.74 -7.19
CA GLU A 8 10.17 6.00 -7.66
C GLU A 8 10.56 4.57 -8.00
N PHE A 9 9.78 3.59 -7.54
CA PHE A 9 10.05 2.17 -7.75
C PHE A 9 9.02 1.56 -8.70
N THR A 10 9.52 0.84 -9.70
CA THR A 10 8.74 0.03 -10.64
C THR A 10 9.07 -1.45 -10.44
N GLU A 11 8.44 -2.33 -11.20
CA GLU A 11 8.73 -3.76 -11.18
C GLU A 11 10.20 -4.09 -11.50
N ASN A 12 10.87 -3.24 -12.29
CA ASN A 12 12.26 -3.41 -12.70
C ASN A 12 13.28 -2.81 -11.71
N SER A 13 12.80 -2.13 -10.66
CA SER A 13 13.69 -1.53 -9.68
C SER A 13 14.38 -2.59 -8.84
N ILE A 14 15.65 -2.32 -8.50
CA ILE A 14 16.44 -3.20 -7.64
C ILE A 14 15.80 -3.25 -6.25
N GLY A 15 15.65 -4.46 -5.72
CA GLY A 15 15.15 -4.66 -4.36
C GLY A 15 16.12 -4.14 -3.30
N GLY A 16 15.58 -3.63 -2.19
CA GLY A 16 16.35 -3.14 -1.03
C GLY A 16 17.26 -4.20 -0.39
N LYS A 17 18.00 -3.78 0.62
CA LYS A 17 18.94 -4.65 1.36
C LYS A 17 18.49 -4.93 2.80
N ASP A 18 17.36 -4.36 3.22
CA ASP A 18 16.80 -4.59 4.55
C ASP A 18 16.21 -6.01 4.69
N PHE A 19 15.83 -6.37 5.92
CA PHE A 19 15.30 -7.70 6.23
C PHE A 19 14.06 -8.06 5.39
N LEU A 20 13.08 -7.14 5.30
CA LEU A 20 11.84 -7.40 4.57
C LEU A 20 12.08 -7.52 3.06
N ALA A 21 12.93 -6.67 2.48
CA ALA A 21 13.29 -6.77 1.08
C ALA A 21 14.00 -8.09 0.76
N ASN A 22 14.90 -8.55 1.64
CA ASN A 22 15.59 -9.83 1.47
C ASN A 22 14.63 -11.02 1.63
N LEU A 23 13.67 -10.95 2.55
CA LEU A 23 12.63 -11.96 2.72
C LEU A 23 11.76 -12.07 1.47
N CYS A 24 11.28 -10.94 0.93
CA CYS A 24 10.49 -10.92 -0.30
C CYS A 24 11.27 -11.49 -1.50
N LYS A 25 12.55 -11.16 -1.63
CA LYS A 25 13.41 -11.74 -2.69
C LYS A 25 13.50 -13.26 -2.58
N LYS A 26 13.65 -13.80 -1.36
CA LYS A 26 13.68 -15.25 -1.14
C LYS A 26 12.34 -15.89 -1.51
N TRP A 27 11.21 -15.30 -1.15
CA TRP A 27 9.90 -15.80 -1.54
C TRP A 27 9.70 -15.82 -3.06
N GLU A 28 10.07 -14.72 -3.73
CA GLU A 28 9.99 -14.65 -5.20
C GLU A 28 10.92 -15.67 -5.87
N ALA A 29 12.14 -15.89 -5.34
CA ALA A 29 13.08 -16.88 -5.85
C ALA A 29 12.52 -18.31 -5.72
N VAL A 30 12.00 -18.68 -4.55
CA VAL A 30 11.37 -20.01 -4.32
C VAL A 30 10.18 -20.21 -5.27
N ALA A 31 9.38 -19.18 -5.51
CA ALA A 31 8.29 -19.27 -6.47
C ALA A 31 8.79 -19.50 -7.91
N ALA A 32 9.94 -18.93 -8.27
CA ALA A 32 10.53 -19.05 -9.61
C ALA A 32 11.28 -20.37 -9.85
N GLU A 33 11.76 -21.05 -8.79
CA GLU A 33 12.56 -22.29 -8.91
C GLU A 33 11.76 -23.52 -9.32
N LYS A 34 10.45 -23.53 -9.12
CA LYS A 34 9.63 -24.72 -9.43
C LYS A 34 9.28 -24.76 -10.91
N PRO A 35 9.41 -25.92 -11.58
CA PRO A 35 8.93 -26.10 -12.93
C PRO A 35 7.42 -26.00 -12.93
N PHE A 36 6.89 -24.86 -13.38
CA PHE A 36 5.46 -24.67 -13.50
C PHE A 36 5.02 -25.09 -14.91
N PHE A 37 4.08 -26.01 -14.98
CA PHE A 37 3.32 -26.27 -16.20
C PHE A 37 2.37 -25.12 -16.54
N SER A 38 2.25 -24.15 -15.65
CA SER A 38 1.38 -22.99 -15.76
C SER A 38 2.13 -21.69 -15.51
N ARG A 39 1.52 -20.62 -15.89
CA ARG A 39 2.02 -19.26 -15.80
C ARG A 39 2.18 -18.79 -14.35
N LEU A 40 3.35 -18.24 -13.99
CA LEU A 40 3.59 -17.61 -12.70
C LEU A 40 3.22 -16.13 -12.74
N VAL A 41 2.44 -15.69 -11.77
CA VAL A 41 2.15 -14.27 -11.50
C VAL A 41 2.49 -13.95 -10.05
N ILE A 42 3.31 -12.93 -9.86
CA ILE A 42 3.71 -12.43 -8.53
C ILE A 42 3.20 -11.00 -8.39
N PHE A 43 2.38 -10.75 -7.37
CA PHE A 43 1.96 -9.40 -7.01
C PHE A 43 2.76 -8.87 -5.83
N ARG A 44 3.47 -7.75 -6.03
CA ARG A 44 4.02 -6.92 -4.95
C ARG A 44 2.94 -5.92 -4.56
N ILE A 45 2.30 -6.19 -3.44
CA ILE A 45 1.08 -5.51 -3.04
C ILE A 45 1.42 -4.29 -2.19
N GLY A 46 0.83 -3.14 -2.53
CA GLY A 46 0.86 -1.93 -1.70
C GLY A 46 -0.02 -2.05 -0.45
N ILE A 47 -0.14 -0.97 0.31
CA ILE A 47 -1.00 -0.95 1.50
C ILE A 47 -2.46 -1.10 1.06
N VAL A 48 -3.09 -2.20 1.46
CA VAL A 48 -4.48 -2.48 1.12
C VAL A 48 -5.40 -1.64 2.01
N LEU A 49 -6.25 -0.83 1.37
CA LEU A 49 -7.23 0.00 2.07
C LEU A 49 -8.52 -0.78 2.29
N GLU A 50 -8.82 -1.02 3.56
CA GLU A 50 -10.06 -1.62 4.05
C GLU A 50 -10.29 -1.25 5.52
N ALA A 51 -11.56 -1.03 5.91
CA ALA A 51 -11.89 -0.59 7.27
C ALA A 51 -11.82 -1.71 8.31
N ASP A 52 -12.06 -2.95 7.91
CA ASP A 52 -12.10 -4.12 8.80
C ASP A 52 -10.73 -4.70 9.13
N GLY A 53 -9.64 -4.11 8.59
CA GLY A 53 -8.29 -4.62 8.85
C GLY A 53 -7.15 -3.75 8.34
N GLY A 54 -5.94 -4.29 8.43
CA GLY A 54 -4.74 -3.65 7.94
C GLY A 54 -4.41 -2.31 8.60
N ALA A 55 -3.70 -1.46 7.87
CA ALA A 55 -3.27 -0.15 8.38
C ALA A 55 -4.46 0.80 8.59
N LEU A 56 -5.40 0.86 7.62
CA LEU A 56 -6.56 1.75 7.72
C LEU A 56 -7.44 1.38 8.91
N GLY A 57 -7.77 0.09 9.10
CA GLY A 57 -8.59 -0.37 10.21
C GLY A 57 -8.01 0.00 11.57
N LYS A 58 -6.67 -0.03 11.72
CA LYS A 58 -5.99 0.38 12.96
C LYS A 58 -5.93 1.90 13.15
N MET A 59 -5.95 2.69 12.08
CA MET A 59 -5.95 4.14 12.15
C MET A 59 -7.37 4.71 12.43
N LEU A 60 -8.41 4.07 11.93
CA LEU A 60 -9.79 4.56 12.01
C LEU A 60 -10.27 4.91 13.42
N PRO A 61 -10.04 4.10 14.48
CA PRO A 61 -10.50 4.44 15.83
C PRO A 61 -9.91 5.77 16.32
N ILE A 62 -8.62 6.02 16.06
CA ILE A 62 -7.91 7.23 16.48
C ILE A 62 -8.46 8.45 15.72
N PHE A 63 -8.69 8.30 14.42
CA PHE A 63 -9.27 9.38 13.61
C PHE A 63 -10.71 9.68 13.98
N LYS A 64 -11.54 8.66 14.27
CA LYS A 64 -12.95 8.83 14.66
C LYS A 64 -13.12 9.65 15.94
N VAL A 65 -12.20 9.55 16.88
CA VAL A 65 -12.20 10.36 18.12
C VAL A 65 -11.52 11.73 17.95
N GLY A 66 -11.09 12.08 16.73
CA GLY A 66 -10.48 13.39 16.43
C GLY A 66 -9.02 13.54 16.85
N LEU A 67 -8.35 12.46 17.24
CA LEU A 67 -6.94 12.43 17.64
C LEU A 67 -6.01 11.98 16.48
N GLY A 68 -6.57 11.81 15.28
CA GLY A 68 -5.81 11.43 14.10
C GLY A 68 -4.96 12.57 13.53
N GLY A 69 -3.87 12.20 12.87
CA GLY A 69 -2.98 13.16 12.21
C GLY A 69 -1.89 12.49 11.39
N PRO A 70 -1.03 13.28 10.73
CA PRO A 70 0.09 12.75 10.00
C PRO A 70 1.04 12.00 10.94
N ILE A 71 1.58 10.89 10.44
CA ILE A 71 2.48 10.05 11.19
C ILE A 71 3.90 10.56 11.00
N GLY A 72 4.62 10.84 12.10
CA GLY A 72 5.94 11.43 12.03
C GLY A 72 5.90 12.80 11.36
N ASP A 73 6.82 13.05 10.41
CA ASP A 73 6.85 14.29 9.62
C ASP A 73 5.89 14.26 8.41
N GLY A 74 5.27 13.11 8.14
CA GLY A 74 4.31 12.92 7.08
C GLY A 74 4.87 12.92 5.67
N LYS A 75 6.20 12.91 5.49
CA LYS A 75 6.88 12.97 4.18
C LYS A 75 7.08 11.60 3.53
N GLN A 76 6.88 10.52 4.27
CA GLN A 76 6.99 9.18 3.72
C GLN A 76 5.86 8.88 2.73
N TRP A 77 6.22 8.14 1.68
CA TRP A 77 5.27 7.74 0.66
C TRP A 77 4.36 6.60 1.11
N MET A 78 3.11 6.69 0.72
CA MET A 78 2.08 5.67 0.87
C MET A 78 1.68 5.16 -0.51
N SER A 79 2.17 3.99 -0.89
CA SER A 79 1.69 3.27 -2.07
C SER A 79 0.60 2.33 -1.63
N TRP A 80 -0.59 2.52 -2.13
CA TRP A 80 -1.82 1.90 -1.65
C TRP A 80 -2.62 1.27 -2.80
N ILE A 81 -3.57 0.40 -2.44
CA ILE A 81 -4.59 -0.12 -3.35
C ILE A 81 -5.87 -0.38 -2.56
N HIS A 82 -7.04 -0.14 -3.16
CA HIS A 82 -8.31 -0.53 -2.53
C HIS A 82 -8.52 -2.04 -2.65
N ARG A 83 -9.09 -2.68 -1.60
CA ARG A 83 -9.33 -4.14 -1.57
C ARG A 83 -10.06 -4.65 -2.81
N THR A 84 -11.13 -3.95 -3.23
CA THR A 84 -11.90 -4.33 -4.41
C THR A 84 -11.05 -4.36 -5.68
N ASP A 85 -10.17 -3.38 -5.88
CA ASP A 85 -9.30 -3.32 -7.04
C ASP A 85 -8.24 -4.42 -7.01
N LEU A 86 -7.69 -4.71 -5.83
CA LEU A 86 -6.75 -5.81 -5.66
C LEU A 86 -7.41 -7.16 -6.01
N CYS A 87 -8.62 -7.43 -5.49
CA CYS A 87 -9.35 -8.66 -5.80
C CYS A 87 -9.66 -8.77 -7.30
N ALA A 88 -10.14 -7.69 -7.91
CA ALA A 88 -10.42 -7.65 -9.34
C ALA A 88 -9.17 -7.89 -10.19
N LEU A 89 -8.03 -7.29 -9.81
CA LEU A 89 -6.74 -7.49 -10.47
C LEU A 89 -6.28 -8.94 -10.38
N ILE A 90 -6.42 -9.58 -9.21
CA ILE A 90 -6.07 -11.00 -9.02
C ILE A 90 -6.97 -11.88 -9.90
N ILE A 91 -8.29 -11.64 -9.91
CA ILE A 91 -9.23 -12.40 -10.74
C ILE A 91 -8.89 -12.24 -12.23
N GLN A 92 -8.59 -11.00 -12.67
CA GLN A 92 -8.19 -10.76 -14.05
C GLN A 92 -6.90 -11.50 -14.40
N ALA A 93 -5.92 -11.52 -13.50
CA ALA A 93 -4.67 -12.24 -13.73
C ALA A 93 -4.84 -13.76 -13.79
N LEU A 94 -5.87 -14.33 -13.17
CA LEU A 94 -6.18 -15.77 -13.30
C LEU A 94 -6.66 -16.12 -14.70
N VAL A 95 -7.46 -15.26 -15.34
CA VAL A 95 -8.11 -15.55 -16.62
C VAL A 95 -7.34 -14.99 -17.83
N ASP A 96 -6.67 -13.86 -17.69
CA ASP A 96 -5.93 -13.21 -18.79
C ASP A 96 -4.47 -13.69 -18.86
N LYS A 97 -4.15 -14.40 -19.93
CA LYS A 97 -2.81 -14.98 -20.17
C LYS A 97 -1.71 -13.93 -20.33
N LYS A 98 -2.03 -12.65 -20.52
CA LYS A 98 -1.06 -11.56 -20.60
C LYS A 98 -0.38 -11.26 -19.26
N TYR A 99 -1.03 -11.62 -18.14
CA TYR A 99 -0.40 -11.49 -16.82
C TYR A 99 0.61 -12.61 -16.63
N SER A 100 1.90 -12.29 -16.71
CA SER A 100 3.02 -13.21 -16.46
C SER A 100 4.18 -12.46 -15.82
N GLY A 101 4.80 -13.05 -14.80
CA GLY A 101 5.91 -12.48 -14.03
C GLY A 101 5.45 -11.55 -12.90
N VAL A 102 6.26 -10.54 -12.58
CA VAL A 102 6.06 -9.65 -11.42
C VAL A 102 5.28 -8.41 -11.80
N PHE A 103 4.34 -8.02 -10.95
CA PHE A 103 3.51 -6.81 -11.06
C PHE A 103 3.44 -6.07 -9.71
N ASN A 104 3.55 -4.75 -9.73
CA ASN A 104 3.22 -3.92 -8.58
C ASN A 104 1.70 -3.71 -8.52
N ALA A 105 1.04 -4.33 -7.54
CA ALA A 105 -0.38 -4.15 -7.31
C ALA A 105 -0.60 -2.92 -6.41
N VAL A 106 -0.58 -1.75 -7.04
CA VAL A 106 -0.75 -0.44 -6.40
C VAL A 106 -1.69 0.42 -7.25
N ALA A 107 -2.45 1.29 -6.60
CA ALA A 107 -3.22 2.33 -7.28
C ALA A 107 -2.28 3.30 -8.02
N PRO A 108 -2.76 3.98 -9.09
CA PRO A 108 -1.89 4.78 -9.96
C PRO A 108 -1.28 6.02 -9.29
N ASN A 109 -1.87 6.47 -8.17
CA ASN A 109 -1.51 7.72 -7.50
C ASN A 109 -1.03 7.46 -6.07
N PRO A 110 0.26 7.11 -5.86
CA PRO A 110 0.83 7.08 -4.51
C PRO A 110 0.82 8.49 -3.92
N VAL A 111 0.60 8.59 -2.61
CA VAL A 111 0.48 9.87 -1.89
C VAL A 111 1.48 9.95 -0.75
N LEU A 112 1.74 11.15 -0.21
CA LEU A 112 2.47 11.29 1.04
C LEU A 112 1.57 10.95 2.24
N MET A 113 2.16 10.50 3.33
CA MET A 113 1.43 10.20 4.56
C MET A 113 0.64 11.42 5.07
N LYS A 114 1.19 12.63 4.92
CA LYS A 114 0.48 13.86 5.25
C LYS A 114 -0.82 14.00 4.45
N GLU A 115 -0.76 13.78 3.15
CA GLU A 115 -1.93 13.83 2.25
C GLU A 115 -2.94 12.72 2.59
N PHE A 116 -2.44 11.50 2.84
CA PHE A 116 -3.27 10.39 3.27
C PHE A 116 -4.06 10.73 4.55
N SER A 117 -3.35 11.23 5.57
CA SER A 117 -3.96 11.62 6.84
C SER A 117 -4.99 12.75 6.69
N GLN A 118 -4.68 13.77 5.88
CA GLN A 118 -5.61 14.86 5.59
C GLN A 118 -6.87 14.36 4.91
N THR A 119 -6.72 13.50 3.91
CA THR A 119 -7.85 12.92 3.19
C THR A 119 -8.71 12.05 4.11
N LEU A 120 -8.08 11.25 4.98
CA LEU A 120 -8.80 10.42 5.96
C LEU A 120 -9.58 11.28 6.96
N GLY A 121 -8.96 12.32 7.51
CA GLY A 121 -9.65 13.26 8.42
C GLY A 121 -10.84 13.94 7.74
N LYS A 122 -10.66 14.39 6.49
CA LYS A 122 -11.73 15.00 5.68
C LYS A 122 -12.88 14.02 5.43
N CYS A 123 -12.60 12.78 5.04
CA CYS A 123 -13.63 11.76 4.79
C CYS A 123 -14.43 11.41 6.04
N LEU A 124 -13.82 11.50 7.22
CA LEU A 124 -14.45 11.24 8.51
C LEU A 124 -15.09 12.48 9.16
N ASN A 125 -14.96 13.67 8.55
CA ASN A 125 -15.34 14.95 9.15
C ASN A 125 -14.70 15.15 10.54
N ARG A 126 -13.39 14.85 10.66
CA ARG A 126 -12.62 14.96 11.89
C ARG A 126 -11.38 15.84 11.70
N PRO A 127 -10.99 16.61 12.73
CA PRO A 127 -9.76 17.38 12.67
C PRO A 127 -8.54 16.45 12.47
N ASN A 128 -7.54 16.98 11.79
CA ASN A 128 -6.30 16.28 11.47
C ASN A 128 -5.12 17.23 11.69
N LEU A 129 -5.01 17.75 12.90
CA LEU A 129 -4.09 18.84 13.22
C LEU A 129 -2.84 18.36 13.96
N LEU A 130 -2.95 17.31 14.77
CA LEU A 130 -1.88 16.86 15.64
C LEU A 130 -1.09 15.72 14.99
N PRO A 131 0.22 15.86 14.81
CA PRO A 131 1.03 14.75 14.33
C PRO A 131 1.01 13.62 15.37
N VAL A 132 0.80 12.38 14.89
CA VAL A 132 0.87 11.19 15.74
C VAL A 132 2.34 10.82 15.91
N PRO A 133 2.90 10.86 17.14
CA PRO A 133 4.29 10.48 17.36
C PRO A 133 4.56 9.04 16.90
N GLY A 134 5.69 8.81 16.22
CA GLY A 134 6.08 7.48 15.76
C GLY A 134 6.15 6.43 16.87
N ALA A 135 6.41 6.85 18.14
CA ALA A 135 6.40 5.98 19.30
C ALA A 135 5.00 5.37 19.56
N VAL A 136 3.92 6.15 19.38
CA VAL A 136 2.54 5.65 19.54
C VAL A 136 2.23 4.56 18.51
N LEU A 137 2.74 4.72 17.30
CA LEU A 137 2.58 3.71 16.25
C LEU A 137 3.36 2.43 16.53
N LYS A 138 4.57 2.54 17.06
CA LYS A 138 5.32 1.34 17.49
C LYS A 138 4.56 0.54 18.52
N ILE A 139 3.86 1.20 19.44
CA ILE A 139 3.00 0.53 20.44
C ILE A 139 1.78 -0.12 19.76
N LEU A 140 1.13 0.56 18.80
CA LEU A 140 -0.10 0.09 18.16
C LEU A 140 0.14 -0.97 17.08
N LEU A 141 1.23 -0.85 16.32
CA LEU A 141 1.52 -1.68 15.15
C LEU A 141 2.69 -2.65 15.38
N GLY A 142 3.42 -2.53 16.49
CA GLY A 142 4.62 -3.32 16.74
C GLY A 142 5.65 -3.14 15.63
N ASP A 143 6.25 -4.24 15.16
CA ASP A 143 7.23 -4.23 14.06
C ASP A 143 6.61 -3.80 12.72
N GLY A 144 5.30 -3.91 12.55
CA GLY A 144 4.56 -3.40 11.39
C GLY A 144 4.57 -1.87 11.27
N ALA A 145 4.92 -1.14 12.35
CA ALA A 145 5.07 0.32 12.32
C ALA A 145 6.13 0.77 11.30
N LYS A 146 7.16 -0.04 11.06
CA LYS A 146 8.22 0.27 10.11
C LYS A 146 7.67 0.45 8.68
N VAL A 147 6.72 -0.37 8.26
CA VAL A 147 6.09 -0.29 6.93
C VAL A 147 5.36 1.04 6.72
N VAL A 148 4.85 1.64 7.80
CA VAL A 148 4.08 2.90 7.76
C VAL A 148 4.98 4.12 8.02
N LEU A 149 6.08 3.93 8.76
CA LEU A 149 7.06 4.98 9.05
C LEU A 149 8.07 5.17 7.93
N GLU A 150 8.39 4.10 7.19
CA GLU A 150 9.37 4.09 6.11
C GLU A 150 8.63 3.82 4.79
N GLY A 151 8.34 4.87 4.04
CA GLY A 151 7.53 4.78 2.83
C GLY A 151 8.32 4.55 1.55
N GLN A 152 7.61 4.12 0.53
CA GLN A 152 8.14 3.89 -0.83
C GLN A 152 7.16 4.47 -1.85
N LYS A 153 7.65 5.24 -2.80
CA LYS A 153 6.85 5.65 -3.97
C LYS A 153 6.89 4.54 -5.01
N VAL A 154 5.92 3.64 -4.95
CA VAL A 154 5.80 2.53 -5.89
C VAL A 154 4.72 2.82 -6.91
N ILE A 155 5.04 2.62 -8.18
CA ILE A 155 4.10 2.65 -9.30
C ILE A 155 4.19 1.33 -10.07
N SER A 156 3.18 1.01 -10.85
CA SER A 156 3.26 -0.09 -11.80
C SER A 156 3.55 0.42 -13.20
N SER A 157 4.57 -0.13 -13.84
CA SER A 157 4.85 0.10 -15.25
C SER A 157 4.01 -0.79 -16.16
N LYS A 158 3.46 -1.89 -15.64
CA LYS A 158 2.80 -2.97 -16.39
C LYS A 158 1.28 -2.89 -16.43
N ILE A 159 0.64 -2.28 -15.40
CA ILE A 159 -0.83 -2.17 -15.31
C ILE A 159 -1.31 -0.73 -15.45
N LYS A 160 -0.58 0.12 -16.20
CA LYS A 160 -0.93 1.54 -16.41
C LYS A 160 -2.35 1.74 -16.96
N ASN A 161 -2.82 0.85 -17.81
CA ASN A 161 -4.12 0.90 -18.46
C ASN A 161 -5.20 0.05 -17.75
N TYR A 162 -4.90 -0.43 -16.53
CA TYR A 162 -5.89 -1.14 -15.73
C TYR A 162 -7.00 -0.18 -15.29
N ASN A 163 -8.25 -0.58 -15.45
CA ASN A 163 -9.39 0.27 -15.08
C ASN A 163 -9.71 0.11 -13.58
N PHE A 164 -8.99 0.87 -12.75
CA PHE A 164 -9.25 0.89 -11.31
C PHE A 164 -10.63 1.46 -11.01
N LYS A 165 -11.39 0.81 -10.15
CA LYS A 165 -12.65 1.33 -9.62
C LYS A 165 -12.42 2.51 -8.68
N TYR A 166 -11.30 2.46 -7.93
CA TYR A 166 -10.91 3.49 -6.95
C TYR A 166 -9.49 4.02 -7.23
N PRO A 167 -9.28 4.76 -8.35
CA PRO A 167 -7.95 5.29 -8.68
C PRO A 167 -7.53 6.47 -7.81
N LEU A 168 -8.49 7.13 -7.14
CA LEU A 168 -8.28 8.31 -6.30
C LEU A 168 -8.46 7.97 -4.83
N LEU A 169 -7.52 8.43 -4.00
CA LEU A 169 -7.47 8.13 -2.57
C LEU A 169 -8.76 8.50 -1.84
N GLU A 170 -9.34 9.67 -2.10
CA GLU A 170 -10.56 10.15 -1.43
C GLU A 170 -11.72 9.18 -1.67
N LYS A 171 -11.92 8.72 -2.91
CA LYS A 171 -12.96 7.76 -3.25
C LYS A 171 -12.70 6.39 -2.61
N ALA A 172 -11.43 5.95 -2.57
CA ALA A 172 -11.05 4.70 -1.95
C ALA A 172 -11.32 4.69 -0.44
N ILE A 173 -10.88 5.74 0.27
CA ILE A 173 -11.12 5.88 1.72
C ILE A 173 -12.62 5.97 2.01
N TYR A 174 -13.35 6.79 1.26
CA TYR A 174 -14.80 6.92 1.44
C TYR A 174 -15.53 5.59 1.27
N ALA A 175 -15.17 4.81 0.24
CA ALA A 175 -15.75 3.49 0.02
C ALA A 175 -15.41 2.51 1.15
N SER A 176 -14.17 2.55 1.67
CA SER A 176 -13.73 1.69 2.77
C SER A 176 -14.34 2.06 4.13
N THR A 177 -14.82 3.30 4.34
CA THR A 177 -15.25 3.77 5.66
C THR A 177 -16.77 3.86 5.85
N LYS A 178 -17.54 3.66 4.78
CA LYS A 178 -19.02 3.74 4.80
C LYS A 178 -19.74 2.39 4.87
N ASN A 179 -18.99 1.29 4.90
CA ASN A 179 -19.56 -0.05 5.10
C ASN A 179 -19.71 -0.38 6.57
#